data_a80a2e7f952680a8645aeeced73da643
#
_entry.id   a80a2e7f952680a8645aeeced73da643
#
_cell.length_a   1.000
_cell.length_b   1.000
_cell.length_c   1.000
_cell.angle_alpha   90.00
_cell.angle_beta   90.00
_cell.angle_gamma   90.00
#
_symmetry.space_group_name_H-M   'P 1'
#
loop_
_entity.id
_entity.type
_entity.pdbx_description
1 polymer ?
#
loop_
_entity_poly.entity_id
_entity_poly.type
_entity_poly.pdbx_seq_one_letter_code
_entity_poly.pdbx_strand_id
1 'polypeptide(L)'
;MSVVQTYRGIRYAKSERFGPSKLVDFDGPNAGGERGPVAPQNPSRLENVNGPQAPLEQSENCQVLSVFTRSLTGKRPVMIWFHGGANLTGGGELPWYDGSSLVAEQDVVVVAVTSRLGVLGYFHADDVDGPTPAMTDQLNAIYWVQQHIDQFGGDSDNVTLVGQSAGGSSIEIMLRWGVPDGVRGAIMHSGFFQTAQPYRRVDALERARHFEDFVGCDPRTLSVPQLLAKQKEFFAISPDMWMPIRPESECAISIPVVTGWTRHDTFPFLMLQEGHKEPPVNALTERAGDIHRLNLELVINEARAVASNIHKAGEDVWLYEFAWDVPSSGWGASHCIDLSSLLGDFEAWCRAPLLHGVDRELFETRGKRLRAYWGSFLRDRRPGDDWNPYDGKSDDVGYTFC
;
A
#
# COMPACT_ATOMS: atom_id res chain seq x y z
N MET A 1 -20.34 -4.56 22.40
CA MET A 1 -19.80 -4.49 21.02
C MET A 1 -19.54 -5.93 20.56
N SER A 2 -19.93 -6.31 19.34
CA SER A 2 -19.59 -7.62 18.80
C SER A 2 -18.07 -7.72 18.63
N VAL A 3 -17.52 -8.88 19.02
CA VAL A 3 -16.08 -9.15 18.89
C VAL A 3 -15.72 -9.22 17.41
N VAL A 4 -14.63 -8.57 17.01
CA VAL A 4 -14.09 -8.70 15.65
C VAL A 4 -13.51 -10.10 15.49
N GLN A 5 -13.91 -10.77 14.42
CA GLN A 5 -13.41 -12.07 14.02
C GLN A 5 -12.29 -11.86 13.00
N THR A 6 -11.21 -12.61 13.14
CA THR A 6 -10.04 -12.52 12.26
C THR A 6 -9.76 -13.88 11.63
N TYR A 7 -9.56 -13.87 10.33
CA TYR A 7 -9.23 -15.03 9.52
C TYR A 7 -7.90 -14.74 8.81
N ARG A 8 -6.83 -15.45 9.17
CA ARG A 8 -5.45 -15.15 8.74
C ARG A 8 -4.89 -16.25 7.85
N GLY A 9 -3.89 -15.87 7.03
CA GLY A 9 -3.14 -16.81 6.21
C GLY A 9 -3.98 -17.52 5.14
N ILE A 10 -5.11 -16.92 4.73
CA ILE A 10 -5.96 -17.48 3.69
C ILE A 10 -5.22 -17.41 2.36
N ARG A 11 -4.94 -18.57 1.77
CA ARG A 11 -4.31 -18.63 0.46
C ARG A 11 -5.31 -18.30 -0.63
N TYR A 12 -5.04 -17.23 -1.37
CA TYR A 12 -5.89 -16.84 -2.50
C TYR A 12 -5.34 -17.29 -3.86
N ALA A 13 -4.03 -17.45 -3.96
CA ALA A 13 -3.40 -17.87 -5.22
C ALA A 13 -2.12 -18.66 -4.98
N LYS A 14 -1.58 -19.23 -6.06
CA LYS A 14 -0.25 -19.84 -6.14
C LYS A 14 0.41 -19.48 -7.46
N SER A 15 1.75 -19.54 -7.50
CA SER A 15 2.52 -19.25 -8.72
C SER A 15 3.79 -20.08 -8.79
N GLU A 16 4.31 -20.25 -9.99
CA GLU A 16 5.72 -20.56 -10.20
C GLU A 16 6.57 -19.29 -10.06
N ARG A 17 7.87 -19.47 -9.80
CA ARG A 17 8.82 -18.35 -9.69
C ARG A 17 8.82 -17.52 -10.97
N PHE A 18 8.68 -16.18 -10.85
CA PHE A 18 8.56 -15.20 -11.92
C PHE A 18 7.35 -15.37 -12.85
N GLY A 19 6.54 -16.39 -12.66
CA GLY A 19 5.31 -16.59 -13.45
C GLY A 19 4.08 -15.90 -12.85
N PRO A 20 3.01 -15.74 -13.64
CA PRO A 20 1.74 -15.21 -13.13
C PRO A 20 1.12 -16.16 -12.10
N SER A 21 0.50 -15.60 -11.06
CA SER A 21 -0.26 -16.42 -10.11
C SER A 21 -1.62 -16.84 -10.67
N LYS A 22 -2.16 -17.92 -10.09
CA LYS A 22 -3.50 -18.44 -10.40
C LYS A 22 -4.27 -18.61 -9.10
N LEU A 23 -5.56 -18.26 -9.12
CA LEU A 23 -6.47 -18.50 -8.01
C LEU A 23 -6.45 -19.98 -7.60
N VAL A 24 -6.65 -20.21 -6.31
CA VAL A 24 -6.82 -21.55 -5.75
C VAL A 24 -8.23 -21.70 -5.17
N ASP A 25 -8.68 -22.95 -5.03
CA ASP A 25 -9.96 -23.25 -4.39
C ASP A 25 -9.96 -22.76 -2.94
N PHE A 26 -11.12 -22.34 -2.46
CA PHE A 26 -11.35 -21.87 -1.11
C PHE A 26 -12.43 -22.70 -0.43
N ASP A 27 -12.07 -23.39 0.66
CA ASP A 27 -12.95 -24.33 1.35
C ASP A 27 -13.87 -23.65 2.40
N GLY A 28 -13.85 -22.33 2.46
CA GLY A 28 -14.66 -21.54 3.39
C GLY A 28 -13.90 -20.97 4.59
N PRO A 29 -14.54 -20.10 5.38
CA PRO A 29 -13.92 -19.43 6.51
C PRO A 29 -13.51 -20.43 7.61
N ASN A 30 -12.23 -20.40 7.99
CA ASN A 30 -11.70 -21.11 9.15
C ASN A 30 -11.14 -20.10 10.14
N ALA A 31 -11.86 -19.87 11.25
CA ALA A 31 -11.52 -18.85 12.23
C ALA A 31 -10.21 -19.19 12.99
N GLY A 32 -9.42 -18.18 13.27
CA GLY A 32 -8.26 -18.29 14.15
C GLY A 32 -7.01 -18.88 13.50
N GLY A 33 -6.89 -18.82 12.17
CA GLY A 33 -5.66 -19.18 11.46
C GLY A 33 -4.43 -18.40 11.95
N GLU A 34 -3.25 -19.02 11.86
CA GLU A 34 -1.99 -18.34 12.08
C GLU A 34 -1.72 -17.33 10.97
N ARG A 35 -0.87 -16.33 11.23
CA ARG A 35 -0.42 -15.41 10.20
C ARG A 35 0.28 -16.16 9.09
N GLY A 36 -0.08 -15.87 7.86
CA GLY A 36 0.56 -16.45 6.70
C GLY A 36 1.98 -15.89 6.47
N PRO A 37 2.73 -16.49 5.54
CA PRO A 37 4.07 -16.03 5.21
C PRO A 37 4.02 -14.70 4.44
N VAL A 38 5.10 -13.92 4.58
CA VAL A 38 5.38 -12.76 3.73
C VAL A 38 6.35 -13.16 2.61
N ALA A 39 6.43 -12.33 1.56
CA ALA A 39 7.42 -12.54 0.51
C ALA A 39 8.85 -12.51 1.06
N PRO A 40 9.79 -13.28 0.49
CA PRO A 40 11.20 -13.16 0.79
C PRO A 40 11.69 -11.73 0.57
N GLN A 41 12.33 -11.16 1.58
CA GLN A 41 12.71 -9.75 1.60
C GLN A 41 13.91 -9.47 2.51
N ASN A 42 14.65 -8.41 2.21
CA ASN A 42 15.64 -7.84 3.11
C ASN A 42 14.95 -6.92 4.15
N PRO A 43 15.63 -6.54 5.26
CA PRO A 43 15.07 -5.56 6.21
C PRO A 43 14.66 -4.24 5.53
N SER A 44 13.60 -3.62 6.06
CA SER A 44 13.09 -2.36 5.53
C SER A 44 14.09 -1.22 5.70
N ARG A 45 14.20 -0.36 4.68
CA ARG A 45 14.98 0.88 4.78
C ARG A 45 14.38 1.87 5.79
N LEU A 46 13.07 1.79 6.05
CA LEU A 46 12.36 2.64 6.99
C LEU A 46 12.27 2.06 8.41
N GLU A 47 13.08 1.05 8.75
CA GLU A 47 13.09 0.45 10.09
C GLU A 47 13.39 1.49 11.19
N ASN A 48 14.24 2.47 10.90
CA ASN A 48 14.54 3.56 11.84
C ASN A 48 13.40 4.59 11.97
N VAL A 49 12.36 4.49 11.15
CA VAL A 49 11.17 5.37 11.16
C VAL A 49 9.98 4.64 11.76
N ASN A 50 9.65 3.49 11.19
CA ASN A 50 8.45 2.72 11.53
C ASN A 50 8.71 1.65 12.61
N GLY A 51 9.96 1.42 12.98
CA GLY A 51 10.37 0.29 13.82
C GLY A 51 10.59 -1.01 13.04
N PRO A 52 11.11 -2.05 13.70
CA PRO A 52 11.35 -3.34 13.07
C PRO A 52 10.04 -4.05 12.74
N GLN A 53 10.03 -4.71 11.59
CA GLN A 53 8.91 -5.58 11.22
C GLN A 53 8.82 -6.79 12.14
N ALA A 54 7.61 -7.23 12.43
CA ALA A 54 7.40 -8.49 13.15
C ALA A 54 8.06 -9.65 12.37
N PRO A 55 8.74 -10.58 13.04
CA PRO A 55 9.34 -11.73 12.40
C PRO A 55 8.25 -12.71 11.96
N LEU A 56 7.96 -12.73 10.66
CA LEU A 56 7.05 -13.68 10.03
C LEU A 56 7.85 -14.63 9.15
N GLU A 57 7.29 -15.83 8.92
CA GLU A 57 7.83 -16.75 7.92
C GLU A 57 7.93 -16.06 6.56
N GLN A 58 9.03 -16.31 5.84
CA GLN A 58 9.22 -15.83 4.47
C GLN A 58 9.11 -16.99 3.48
N SER A 59 8.29 -16.85 2.45
CA SER A 59 8.07 -17.88 1.45
C SER A 59 7.76 -17.27 0.09
N GLU A 60 8.20 -17.89 -0.98
CA GLU A 60 7.75 -17.56 -2.34
C GLU A 60 6.24 -17.84 -2.52
N ASN A 61 5.68 -18.76 -1.73
CA ASN A 61 4.25 -19.02 -1.65
C ASN A 61 3.55 -18.06 -0.66
N CYS A 62 3.71 -16.75 -0.87
CA CYS A 62 3.19 -15.71 0.00
C CYS A 62 1.86 -15.09 -0.46
N GLN A 63 1.20 -15.67 -1.47
CA GLN A 63 -0.09 -15.19 -1.95
C GLN A 63 -1.19 -15.56 -0.94
N VAL A 64 -1.20 -14.84 0.18
CA VAL A 64 -2.14 -15.01 1.28
C VAL A 64 -2.78 -13.67 1.65
N LEU A 65 -3.94 -13.74 2.31
CA LEU A 65 -4.63 -12.56 2.84
C LEU A 65 -5.22 -12.85 4.23
N SER A 66 -5.47 -11.79 4.97
CA SER A 66 -6.22 -11.82 6.22
C SER A 66 -7.53 -11.07 6.08
N VAL A 67 -8.62 -11.62 6.63
CA VAL A 67 -9.94 -11.00 6.65
C VAL A 67 -10.35 -10.65 8.08
N PHE A 68 -10.80 -9.42 8.29
CA PHE A 68 -11.32 -8.91 9.56
C PHE A 68 -12.79 -8.54 9.37
N THR A 69 -13.68 -9.10 10.19
CA THR A 69 -15.12 -8.86 10.11
C THR A 69 -15.80 -8.94 11.47
N ARG A 70 -16.97 -8.34 11.60
CA ARG A 70 -17.82 -8.48 12.80
C ARG A 70 -18.76 -9.67 12.74
N SER A 71 -19.06 -10.18 11.54
CA SER A 71 -20.03 -11.27 11.35
C SER A 71 -19.85 -11.87 9.96
N LEU A 72 -20.05 -13.18 9.86
CA LEU A 72 -20.06 -13.90 8.58
C LEU A 72 -21.32 -13.65 7.75
N THR A 73 -22.29 -12.93 8.28
CA THR A 73 -23.52 -12.58 7.58
C THR A 73 -23.66 -11.08 7.43
N GLY A 74 -24.31 -10.63 6.37
CA GLY A 74 -24.55 -9.23 6.05
C GLY A 74 -24.03 -8.86 4.67
N LYS A 75 -24.04 -7.58 4.37
CA LYS A 75 -23.49 -6.95 3.16
C LYS A 75 -22.77 -5.66 3.57
N ARG A 76 -21.58 -5.82 4.15
CA ARG A 76 -20.77 -4.69 4.61
C ARG A 76 -19.86 -4.20 3.49
N PRO A 77 -19.58 -2.90 3.42
CA PRO A 77 -18.52 -2.37 2.57
C PRO A 77 -17.20 -3.10 2.83
N VAL A 78 -16.46 -3.37 1.77
CA VAL A 78 -15.20 -4.11 1.83
C VAL A 78 -14.05 -3.16 1.51
N MET A 79 -13.03 -3.15 2.36
CA MET A 79 -11.75 -2.52 2.13
C MET A 79 -10.72 -3.59 1.77
N ILE A 80 -10.07 -3.48 0.62
CA ILE A 80 -8.88 -4.28 0.31
C ILE A 80 -7.65 -3.42 0.50
N TRP A 81 -6.78 -3.85 1.43
CA TRP A 81 -5.55 -3.16 1.78
C TRP A 81 -4.34 -3.70 1.02
N PHE A 82 -3.63 -2.80 0.32
CA PHE A 82 -2.34 -3.06 -0.33
C PHE A 82 -1.24 -2.26 0.36
N HIS A 83 -0.30 -2.96 0.96
CA HIS A 83 0.77 -2.36 1.77
C HIS A 83 1.83 -1.66 0.93
N GLY A 84 2.53 -0.71 1.54
CA GLY A 84 3.72 -0.07 1.00
C GLY A 84 5.00 -0.88 1.21
N GLY A 85 6.14 -0.21 1.08
CA GLY A 85 7.48 -0.80 1.26
C GLY A 85 8.31 -0.82 0.00
N ALA A 86 8.05 0.12 -0.91
CA ALA A 86 8.83 0.33 -2.15
C ALA A 86 8.90 -0.91 -3.05
N ASN A 87 7.89 -1.77 -3.01
CA ASN A 87 7.85 -3.06 -3.72
C ASN A 87 8.96 -4.05 -3.30
N LEU A 88 9.65 -3.79 -2.19
CA LEU A 88 10.80 -4.57 -1.71
C LEU A 88 10.55 -5.22 -0.35
N THR A 89 9.69 -4.63 0.47
CA THR A 89 9.42 -5.05 1.86
C THR A 89 7.96 -4.92 2.23
N GLY A 90 7.53 -5.60 3.28
CA GLY A 90 6.16 -5.55 3.80
C GLY A 90 5.42 -6.88 3.66
N GLY A 91 4.12 -6.83 3.91
CA GLY A 91 3.19 -7.96 3.82
C GLY A 91 1.92 -7.67 4.59
N GLY A 92 0.75 -8.01 4.04
CA GLY A 92 -0.55 -7.79 4.68
C GLY A 92 -0.73 -8.50 6.02
N GLU A 93 0.08 -9.51 6.29
CA GLU A 93 0.09 -10.28 7.54
C GLU A 93 0.81 -9.55 8.70
N LEU A 94 1.48 -8.40 8.45
CA LEU A 94 2.14 -7.65 9.51
C LEU A 94 1.13 -7.06 10.51
N PRO A 95 1.44 -7.03 11.83
CA PRO A 95 0.55 -6.45 12.85
C PRO A 95 0.14 -5.00 12.58
N TRP A 96 0.97 -4.23 11.90
CA TRP A 96 0.68 -2.87 11.48
C TRP A 96 -0.57 -2.74 10.61
N TYR A 97 -0.98 -3.81 9.94
CA TYR A 97 -2.12 -3.82 9.02
C TYR A 97 -3.33 -4.58 9.55
N ASP A 98 -3.38 -4.80 10.88
CA ASP A 98 -4.56 -5.36 11.54
C ASP A 98 -5.75 -4.41 11.41
N GLY A 99 -6.83 -4.89 10.78
CA GLY A 99 -8.02 -4.09 10.47
C GLY A 99 -9.03 -3.99 11.60
N SER A 100 -8.75 -4.60 12.76
CA SER A 100 -9.76 -4.79 13.82
C SER A 100 -10.32 -3.48 14.35
N SER A 101 -9.51 -2.43 14.52
CA SER A 101 -9.98 -1.13 14.99
C SER A 101 -10.96 -0.49 14.00
N LEU A 102 -10.64 -0.48 12.71
CA LEU A 102 -11.51 0.05 11.65
C LEU A 102 -12.83 -0.73 11.57
N VAL A 103 -12.75 -2.06 11.59
CA VAL A 103 -13.91 -2.96 11.58
C VAL A 103 -14.82 -2.72 12.79
N ALA A 104 -14.24 -2.59 13.99
CA ALA A 104 -14.99 -2.36 15.22
C ALA A 104 -15.71 -1.01 15.21
N GLU A 105 -15.14 0.01 14.61
CA GLU A 105 -15.68 1.38 14.61
C GLU A 105 -16.62 1.66 13.44
N GLN A 106 -16.37 1.10 12.26
CA GLN A 106 -17.01 1.51 11.02
C GLN A 106 -17.96 0.47 10.40
N ASP A 107 -18.10 -0.72 10.99
CA ASP A 107 -18.91 -1.84 10.48
C ASP A 107 -18.62 -2.18 9.00
N VAL A 108 -17.36 -2.38 8.69
CA VAL A 108 -16.83 -2.77 7.37
C VAL A 108 -16.17 -4.15 7.45
N VAL A 109 -15.81 -4.71 6.30
CA VAL A 109 -14.89 -5.84 6.21
C VAL A 109 -13.55 -5.32 5.71
N VAL A 110 -12.44 -5.72 6.34
CA VAL A 110 -11.08 -5.39 5.90
C VAL A 110 -10.38 -6.65 5.42
N VAL A 111 -9.74 -6.58 4.26
CA VAL A 111 -8.92 -7.64 3.67
C VAL A 111 -7.51 -7.10 3.49
N ALA A 112 -6.52 -7.63 4.22
CA ALA A 112 -5.13 -7.25 4.10
C ALA A 112 -4.38 -8.26 3.22
N VAL A 113 -3.81 -7.79 2.10
CA VAL A 113 -3.23 -8.63 1.05
C VAL A 113 -1.72 -8.71 1.16
N THR A 114 -1.16 -9.90 1.04
CA THR A 114 0.26 -10.17 0.84
C THR A 114 0.51 -10.67 -0.58
N SER A 115 1.48 -10.08 -1.27
CA SER A 115 1.89 -10.43 -2.63
C SER A 115 3.40 -10.56 -2.72
N ARG A 116 3.92 -11.10 -3.82
CA ARG A 116 5.36 -11.16 -4.08
C ARG A 116 5.98 -9.77 -4.18
N LEU A 117 7.26 -9.69 -3.85
CA LEU A 117 8.03 -8.45 -3.78
C LEU A 117 9.37 -8.58 -4.51
N GLY A 118 10.00 -7.43 -4.74
CA GLY A 118 11.33 -7.36 -5.32
C GLY A 118 11.44 -8.09 -6.65
N VAL A 119 12.58 -8.70 -6.88
CA VAL A 119 12.81 -9.47 -8.11
C VAL A 119 11.81 -10.61 -8.29
N LEU A 120 11.32 -11.23 -7.20
CA LEU A 120 10.32 -12.30 -7.28
C LEU A 120 8.95 -11.82 -7.79
N GLY A 121 8.62 -10.56 -7.53
CA GLY A 121 7.35 -9.97 -7.92
C GLY A 121 7.39 -9.11 -9.17
N TYR A 122 8.55 -8.60 -9.54
CA TYR A 122 8.68 -7.57 -10.59
C TYR A 122 9.68 -7.91 -11.70
N PHE A 123 10.39 -9.04 -11.60
CA PHE A 123 11.16 -9.55 -12.73
C PHE A 123 10.18 -9.96 -13.84
N HIS A 124 10.33 -9.34 -15.00
CA HIS A 124 9.45 -9.60 -16.15
C HIS A 124 10.22 -10.37 -17.20
N ALA A 125 9.91 -11.66 -17.34
CA ALA A 125 10.54 -12.49 -18.35
C ALA A 125 10.02 -12.15 -19.77
N ASP A 126 10.85 -12.32 -20.79
CA ASP A 126 10.53 -11.98 -22.18
C ASP A 126 9.29 -12.70 -22.74
N ASP A 127 9.00 -13.89 -22.23
CA ASP A 127 7.91 -14.77 -22.66
C ASP A 127 6.57 -14.50 -21.94
N VAL A 128 6.54 -13.53 -21.01
CA VAL A 128 5.33 -13.21 -20.24
C VAL A 128 4.69 -11.93 -20.79
N ASP A 129 3.46 -12.03 -21.25
CA ASP A 129 2.63 -10.88 -21.57
C ASP A 129 1.78 -10.48 -20.35
N GLY A 130 1.44 -9.17 -20.27
CA GLY A 130 0.56 -8.65 -19.23
C GLY A 130 1.27 -8.00 -18.05
N PRO A 131 0.61 -7.92 -16.88
CA PRO A 131 1.15 -7.28 -15.69
C PRO A 131 2.29 -8.09 -15.06
N THR A 132 3.12 -7.41 -14.25
CA THR A 132 4.17 -8.09 -13.46
C THR A 132 3.60 -9.17 -12.54
N PRO A 133 4.41 -10.16 -12.14
CA PRO A 133 3.96 -11.22 -11.24
C PRO A 133 3.28 -10.70 -9.95
N ALA A 134 3.82 -9.66 -9.31
CA ALA A 134 3.21 -9.05 -8.12
C ALA A 134 1.86 -8.39 -8.42
N MET A 135 1.72 -7.73 -9.58
CA MET A 135 0.42 -7.18 -9.98
C MET A 135 -0.60 -8.27 -10.27
N THR A 136 -0.18 -9.38 -10.86
CA THR A 136 -1.07 -10.54 -11.05
C THR A 136 -1.54 -11.09 -9.71
N ASP A 137 -0.65 -11.14 -8.69
CA ASP A 137 -1.04 -11.52 -7.34
C ASP A 137 -2.09 -10.55 -6.78
N GLN A 138 -1.86 -9.23 -6.87
CA GLN A 138 -2.77 -8.21 -6.36
C GLN A 138 -4.14 -8.23 -7.06
N LEU A 139 -4.17 -8.38 -8.39
CA LEU A 139 -5.40 -8.54 -9.16
C LEU A 139 -6.14 -9.83 -8.76
N ASN A 140 -5.43 -10.93 -8.58
CA ASN A 140 -6.04 -12.18 -8.11
C ASN A 140 -6.61 -12.06 -6.69
N ALA A 141 -6.01 -11.25 -5.81
CA ALA A 141 -6.61 -10.97 -4.51
C ALA A 141 -7.94 -10.22 -4.64
N ILE A 142 -8.07 -9.27 -5.59
CA ILE A 142 -9.34 -8.59 -5.87
C ILE A 142 -10.37 -9.60 -6.41
N TYR A 143 -10.00 -10.45 -7.37
CA TYR A 143 -10.89 -11.49 -7.89
C TYR A 143 -11.32 -12.49 -6.82
N TRP A 144 -10.40 -12.88 -5.92
CA TRP A 144 -10.74 -13.74 -4.79
C TRP A 144 -11.78 -13.08 -3.87
N VAL A 145 -11.62 -11.80 -3.56
CA VAL A 145 -12.60 -11.02 -2.78
C VAL A 145 -13.95 -11.02 -3.47
N GLN A 146 -14.01 -10.77 -4.77
CA GLN A 146 -15.24 -10.81 -5.55
C GLN A 146 -15.97 -12.17 -5.46
N GLN A 147 -15.25 -13.25 -5.39
CA GLN A 147 -15.81 -14.60 -5.38
C GLN A 147 -16.22 -15.10 -3.99
N HIS A 148 -15.61 -14.56 -2.91
CA HIS A 148 -15.69 -15.22 -1.61
C HIS A 148 -16.04 -14.32 -0.41
N ILE A 149 -16.03 -12.99 -0.57
CA ILE A 149 -16.15 -12.07 0.56
C ILE A 149 -17.55 -12.08 1.20
N ASP A 150 -18.57 -12.53 0.48
CA ASP A 150 -19.92 -12.76 0.99
C ASP A 150 -19.93 -13.76 2.16
N GLN A 151 -19.05 -14.76 2.13
CA GLN A 151 -18.88 -15.73 3.22
C GLN A 151 -18.33 -15.09 4.51
N PHE A 152 -17.79 -13.86 4.42
CA PHE A 152 -17.31 -13.06 5.55
C PHE A 152 -18.25 -11.89 5.87
N GLY A 153 -19.46 -11.89 5.30
CA GLY A 153 -20.47 -10.85 5.48
C GLY A 153 -20.12 -9.52 4.80
N GLY A 154 -19.22 -9.55 3.82
CA GLY A 154 -18.88 -8.43 2.95
C GLY A 154 -19.80 -8.35 1.72
N ASP A 155 -19.80 -7.22 1.06
CA ASP A 155 -20.48 -6.95 -0.20
C ASP A 155 -19.49 -6.89 -1.34
N SER A 156 -19.48 -7.90 -2.22
CA SER A 156 -18.62 -7.98 -3.39
C SER A 156 -18.90 -6.87 -4.41
N ASP A 157 -20.08 -6.25 -4.37
CA ASP A 157 -20.44 -5.11 -5.22
C ASP A 157 -20.08 -3.75 -4.60
N ASN A 158 -19.49 -3.75 -3.40
CA ASN A 158 -19.11 -2.55 -2.66
C ASN A 158 -17.68 -2.64 -2.12
N VAL A 159 -16.71 -2.74 -3.01
CA VAL A 159 -15.28 -2.87 -2.72
C VAL A 159 -14.57 -1.54 -2.93
N THR A 160 -13.70 -1.17 -1.98
CA THR A 160 -12.78 -0.04 -2.08
C THR A 160 -11.34 -0.55 -1.97
N LEU A 161 -10.51 -0.18 -2.93
CA LEU A 161 -9.07 -0.45 -2.89
C LEU A 161 -8.38 0.63 -2.06
N VAL A 162 -7.59 0.25 -1.08
CA VAL A 162 -6.87 1.18 -0.20
C VAL A 162 -5.41 0.78 -0.11
N GLY A 163 -4.50 1.71 -0.31
CA GLY A 163 -3.08 1.41 -0.25
C GLY A 163 -2.23 2.64 0.02
N GLN A 164 -1.01 2.39 0.49
CA GLN A 164 -0.08 3.45 0.85
C GLN A 164 1.25 3.26 0.11
N SER A 165 1.89 4.38 -0.28
CA SER A 165 3.20 4.35 -0.94
C SER A 165 3.14 3.49 -2.22
N ALA A 166 3.99 2.47 -2.32
CA ALA A 166 3.97 1.50 -3.41
C ALA A 166 2.60 0.80 -3.56
N GLY A 167 1.85 0.58 -2.47
CA GLY A 167 0.48 0.05 -2.53
C GLY A 167 -0.50 1.03 -3.19
N GLY A 168 -0.39 2.32 -2.87
CA GLY A 168 -1.16 3.38 -3.53
C GLY A 168 -0.82 3.48 -5.03
N SER A 169 0.47 3.43 -5.36
CA SER A 169 0.93 3.40 -6.76
C SER A 169 0.42 2.16 -7.52
N SER A 170 0.44 1.00 -6.87
CA SER A 170 -0.09 -0.25 -7.47
C SER A 170 -1.58 -0.15 -7.78
N ILE A 171 -2.37 0.47 -6.89
CA ILE A 171 -3.82 0.67 -7.12
C ILE A 171 -4.05 1.52 -8.37
N GLU A 172 -3.36 2.65 -8.51
CA GLU A 172 -3.49 3.51 -9.69
C GLU A 172 -3.24 2.71 -10.98
N ILE A 173 -2.21 1.87 -10.99
CA ILE A 173 -1.87 1.07 -12.16
C ILE A 173 -2.85 -0.11 -12.36
N MET A 174 -3.31 -0.79 -11.28
CA MET A 174 -4.34 -1.82 -11.40
C MET A 174 -5.64 -1.27 -12.00
N LEU A 175 -6.05 -0.05 -11.61
CA LEU A 175 -7.21 0.63 -12.20
C LEU A 175 -7.02 0.91 -13.70
N ARG A 176 -5.77 1.15 -14.15
CA ARG A 176 -5.45 1.31 -15.59
C ARG A 176 -5.46 -0.01 -16.37
N TRP A 177 -5.13 -1.12 -15.72
CA TRP A 177 -5.28 -2.47 -16.31
C TRP A 177 -6.76 -2.90 -16.39
N GLY A 178 -7.60 -2.31 -15.56
CA GLY A 178 -8.99 -2.69 -15.36
C GLY A 178 -9.17 -3.62 -14.15
N VAL A 179 -10.23 -3.37 -13.41
CA VAL A 179 -10.62 -4.12 -12.20
C VAL A 179 -12.06 -4.58 -12.31
N PRO A 180 -12.50 -5.57 -11.51
CA PRO A 180 -13.89 -6.01 -11.53
C PRO A 180 -14.90 -4.90 -11.21
N ASP A 181 -16.10 -5.00 -11.75
CA ASP A 181 -17.19 -4.00 -11.59
C ASP A 181 -17.60 -3.71 -10.14
N GLY A 182 -17.38 -4.64 -9.22
CA GLY A 182 -17.64 -4.45 -7.80
C GLY A 182 -16.67 -3.50 -7.09
N VAL A 183 -15.55 -3.11 -7.73
CA VAL A 183 -14.67 -2.06 -7.22
C VAL A 183 -15.32 -0.71 -7.48
N ARG A 184 -15.68 -0.01 -6.40
CA ARG A 184 -16.48 1.22 -6.43
C ARG A 184 -15.75 2.47 -5.97
N GLY A 185 -14.50 2.35 -5.48
CA GLY A 185 -13.72 3.48 -5.02
C GLY A 185 -12.28 3.09 -4.73
N ALA A 186 -11.42 4.09 -4.61
CA ALA A 186 -10.05 3.89 -4.20
C ALA A 186 -9.56 4.99 -3.24
N ILE A 187 -8.67 4.61 -2.31
CA ILE A 187 -7.95 5.54 -1.42
C ILE A 187 -6.46 5.26 -1.58
N MET A 188 -5.72 6.26 -2.02
CA MET A 188 -4.30 6.12 -2.33
C MET A 188 -3.49 7.11 -1.48
N HIS A 189 -2.84 6.60 -0.44
CA HIS A 189 -2.02 7.36 0.49
C HIS A 189 -0.59 7.51 -0.02
N SER A 190 -0.08 8.73 -0.14
CA SER A 190 1.33 9.00 -0.44
C SER A 190 1.89 8.13 -1.60
N GLY A 191 1.12 7.99 -2.68
CA GLY A 191 1.53 7.21 -3.85
C GLY A 191 2.58 7.94 -4.67
N PHE A 192 3.53 7.19 -5.23
CA PHE A 192 4.51 7.68 -6.20
C PHE A 192 4.02 7.26 -7.61
N PHE A 193 3.19 8.09 -8.25
CA PHE A 193 2.36 7.65 -9.38
C PHE A 193 3.05 7.63 -10.74
N GLN A 194 4.17 8.29 -10.94
CA GLN A 194 4.91 8.31 -12.22
C GLN A 194 4.04 8.65 -13.44
N THR A 195 3.17 9.62 -13.33
CA THR A 195 2.26 10.01 -14.41
C THR A 195 3.00 10.62 -15.60
N ALA A 196 4.11 11.34 -15.33
CA ALA A 196 4.93 11.99 -16.35
C ALA A 196 5.86 11.01 -17.09
N GLN A 197 6.33 9.97 -16.41
CA GLN A 197 7.23 8.95 -16.96
C GLN A 197 6.74 7.54 -16.58
N PRO A 198 5.73 7.02 -17.26
CA PRO A 198 5.14 5.75 -16.95
C PRO A 198 6.13 4.59 -17.22
N TYR A 199 6.28 3.70 -16.23
CA TYR A 199 7.06 2.48 -16.38
C TYR A 199 6.32 1.48 -17.26
N ARG A 200 6.86 1.17 -18.42
CA ARG A 200 6.26 0.32 -19.43
C ARG A 200 6.94 -1.06 -19.50
N ARG A 201 6.36 -1.95 -20.29
CA ARG A 201 6.93 -3.31 -20.49
C ARG A 201 8.37 -3.26 -20.99
N VAL A 202 8.69 -2.32 -21.89
CA VAL A 202 10.06 -2.18 -22.42
C VAL A 202 11.07 -1.89 -21.30
N ASP A 203 10.74 -1.02 -20.35
CA ASP A 203 11.60 -0.68 -19.20
C ASP A 203 11.78 -1.89 -18.28
N ALA A 204 10.70 -2.66 -18.06
CA ALA A 204 10.74 -3.87 -17.24
C ALA A 204 11.62 -4.98 -17.87
N LEU A 205 11.51 -5.17 -19.19
CA LEU A 205 12.34 -6.12 -19.92
C LEU A 205 13.83 -5.70 -19.92
N GLU A 206 14.10 -4.42 -20.12
CA GLU A 206 15.46 -3.90 -20.04
C GLU A 206 16.06 -4.11 -18.65
N ARG A 207 15.30 -3.81 -17.59
CA ARG A 207 15.74 -4.04 -16.23
C ARG A 207 15.95 -5.52 -15.92
N ALA A 208 15.09 -6.40 -16.41
CA ALA A 208 15.26 -7.84 -16.25
C ALA A 208 16.56 -8.34 -16.90
N ARG A 209 16.86 -7.90 -18.13
CA ARG A 209 18.13 -8.23 -18.83
C ARG A 209 19.35 -7.71 -18.08
N HIS A 210 19.32 -6.46 -17.62
CA HIS A 210 20.41 -5.90 -16.81
C HIS A 210 20.65 -6.70 -15.52
N PHE A 211 19.57 -7.20 -14.90
CA PHE A 211 19.70 -8.06 -13.73
C PHE A 211 20.28 -9.42 -14.07
N GLU A 212 19.85 -10.05 -15.17
CA GLU A 212 20.41 -11.31 -15.66
C GLU A 212 21.89 -11.20 -16.00
N ASP A 213 22.29 -10.15 -16.71
CA ASP A 213 23.69 -9.85 -17.04
C ASP A 213 24.52 -9.64 -15.77
N PHE A 214 23.98 -8.92 -14.78
CA PHE A 214 24.65 -8.70 -13.49
C PHE A 214 24.83 -9.99 -12.69
N VAL A 215 23.83 -10.87 -12.69
CA VAL A 215 23.88 -12.17 -11.99
C VAL A 215 24.78 -13.16 -12.71
N GLY A 216 24.84 -13.11 -14.04
CA GLY A 216 25.67 -13.99 -14.89
C GLY A 216 25.13 -15.42 -15.03
N CYS A 217 23.88 -15.67 -14.62
CA CYS A 217 23.18 -16.95 -14.80
C CYS A 217 21.67 -16.73 -14.81
N ASP A 218 20.89 -17.75 -15.16
CA ASP A 218 19.42 -17.68 -15.04
C ASP A 218 19.00 -17.48 -13.57
N PRO A 219 18.33 -16.36 -13.22
CA PRO A 219 17.89 -16.07 -11.85
C PRO A 219 16.96 -17.14 -11.25
N ARG A 220 16.31 -17.94 -12.08
CA ARG A 220 15.46 -19.08 -11.65
C ARG A 220 16.27 -20.15 -10.92
N THR A 221 17.57 -20.28 -11.21
CA THR A 221 18.45 -21.29 -10.62
C THR A 221 18.99 -20.92 -9.23
N LEU A 222 18.88 -19.63 -8.84
CA LEU A 222 19.37 -19.15 -7.56
C LEU A 222 18.47 -19.58 -6.41
N SER A 223 19.07 -19.93 -5.28
CA SER A 223 18.33 -20.03 -4.02
C SER A 223 17.76 -18.65 -3.59
N VAL A 224 16.71 -18.64 -2.77
CA VAL A 224 16.13 -17.37 -2.26
C VAL A 224 17.17 -16.47 -1.58
N PRO A 225 18.04 -16.96 -0.66
CA PRO A 225 19.09 -16.12 -0.07
C PRO A 225 20.05 -15.53 -1.11
N GLN A 226 20.45 -16.30 -2.13
CA GLN A 226 21.30 -15.81 -3.20
C GLN A 226 20.60 -14.72 -4.02
N LEU A 227 19.32 -14.93 -4.34
CA LEU A 227 18.53 -13.97 -5.10
C LEU A 227 18.37 -12.64 -4.34
N LEU A 228 18.07 -12.69 -3.04
CA LEU A 228 17.99 -11.49 -2.19
C LEU A 228 19.33 -10.76 -2.04
N ALA A 229 20.44 -11.50 -1.94
CA ALA A 229 21.78 -10.91 -1.91
C ALA A 229 22.07 -10.19 -3.22
N LYS A 230 21.82 -10.85 -4.36
CA LYS A 230 21.99 -10.26 -5.70
C LYS A 230 21.08 -9.06 -5.95
N GLN A 231 19.84 -9.11 -5.51
CA GLN A 231 18.95 -7.96 -5.57
C GLN A 231 19.50 -6.75 -4.79
N LYS A 232 20.04 -6.98 -3.58
CA LYS A 232 20.64 -5.92 -2.76
C LYS A 232 21.89 -5.31 -3.43
N GLU A 233 22.77 -6.15 -3.97
CA GLU A 233 23.96 -5.72 -4.71
C GLU A 233 23.59 -4.93 -5.97
N PHE A 234 22.62 -5.43 -6.74
CA PHE A 234 22.12 -4.77 -7.96
C PHE A 234 21.48 -3.41 -7.66
N PHE A 235 20.70 -3.31 -6.59
CA PHE A 235 20.08 -2.04 -6.17
C PHE A 235 21.13 -0.98 -5.80
N ALA A 236 22.29 -1.38 -5.29
CA ALA A 236 23.38 -0.44 -4.95
C ALA A 236 24.03 0.22 -6.19
N ILE A 237 24.00 -0.44 -7.33
CA ILE A 237 24.59 0.06 -8.60
C ILE A 237 23.55 0.56 -9.59
N SER A 238 22.30 0.11 -9.46
CA SER A 238 21.16 0.51 -10.27
C SER A 238 19.96 0.76 -9.34
N PRO A 239 19.87 1.95 -8.73
CA PRO A 239 18.91 2.24 -7.66
C PRO A 239 17.46 2.37 -8.12
N ASP A 240 17.19 2.22 -9.42
CA ASP A 240 15.84 2.23 -9.95
C ASP A 240 14.99 1.14 -9.28
N MET A 241 13.76 1.51 -8.91
CA MET A 241 12.88 0.60 -8.20
C MET A 241 12.30 -0.47 -9.14
N TRP A 242 12.02 -1.64 -8.58
CA TRP A 242 11.14 -2.61 -9.22
C TRP A 242 9.72 -2.06 -9.19
N MET A 243 9.13 -1.83 -10.36
CA MET A 243 7.86 -1.13 -10.49
C MET A 243 6.81 -1.99 -11.20
N PRO A 244 5.52 -1.78 -10.88
CA PRO A 244 4.45 -2.36 -11.68
C PRO A 244 4.42 -1.73 -13.08
N ILE A 245 4.14 -2.57 -14.08
CA ILE A 245 4.07 -2.15 -15.49
C ILE A 245 2.70 -1.52 -15.77
N ARG A 246 2.69 -0.33 -16.38
CA ARG A 246 1.49 0.28 -16.95
C ARG A 246 1.08 -0.41 -18.25
N PRO A 247 -0.21 -0.61 -18.53
CA PRO A 247 -0.67 -1.18 -19.78
C PRO A 247 -0.40 -0.22 -20.96
N GLU A 248 -0.22 -0.77 -22.16
CA GLU A 248 -0.09 0.04 -23.38
C GLU A 248 -1.39 0.79 -23.71
N SER A 249 -2.54 0.15 -23.48
CA SER A 249 -3.87 0.76 -23.57
C SER A 249 -4.47 0.86 -22.18
N GLU A 250 -4.58 2.07 -21.66
CA GLU A 250 -5.02 2.32 -20.28
C GLU A 250 -6.54 2.51 -20.21
N CYS A 251 -7.17 1.86 -19.23
CA CYS A 251 -8.54 2.19 -18.83
C CYS A 251 -8.57 3.58 -18.17
N ALA A 252 -9.63 4.34 -18.42
CA ALA A 252 -9.90 5.52 -17.61
C ALA A 252 -10.26 5.09 -16.18
N ILE A 253 -9.80 5.85 -15.19
CA ILE A 253 -10.25 5.66 -13.80
C ILE A 253 -11.61 6.31 -13.68
N SER A 254 -12.66 5.50 -13.62
CA SER A 254 -14.08 5.90 -13.62
C SER A 254 -14.78 5.52 -12.32
N ILE A 255 -14.10 5.75 -11.21
CA ILE A 255 -14.60 5.57 -9.84
C ILE A 255 -14.12 6.72 -8.96
N PRO A 256 -14.87 7.09 -7.90
CA PRO A 256 -14.47 8.07 -6.92
C PRO A 256 -13.15 7.70 -6.24
N VAL A 257 -12.29 8.70 -6.00
CA VAL A 257 -10.96 8.49 -5.41
C VAL A 257 -10.67 9.51 -4.31
N VAL A 258 -10.05 9.04 -3.23
CA VAL A 258 -9.34 9.88 -2.25
C VAL A 258 -7.84 9.69 -2.46
N THR A 259 -7.08 10.75 -2.59
CA THR A 259 -5.62 10.69 -2.62
C THR A 259 -5.00 11.84 -1.86
N GLY A 260 -3.80 11.66 -1.37
CA GLY A 260 -3.14 12.69 -0.58
C GLY A 260 -1.75 12.26 -0.13
N TRP A 261 -1.18 13.04 0.75
CA TRP A 261 0.19 12.92 1.21
C TRP A 261 0.34 13.32 2.68
N THR A 262 1.49 13.02 3.26
CA THR A 262 1.86 13.55 4.58
C THR A 262 2.71 14.83 4.41
N ARG A 263 2.62 15.76 5.38
CA ARG A 263 3.29 17.09 5.27
C ARG A 263 4.80 17.01 5.07
N HIS A 264 5.45 16.02 5.66
CA HIS A 264 6.90 15.81 5.58
C HIS A 264 7.22 14.46 4.88
N ASP A 265 6.48 14.14 3.83
CA ASP A 265 6.45 12.82 3.18
C ASP A 265 7.85 12.33 2.77
N THR A 266 8.66 13.21 2.17
CA THR A 266 10.00 12.86 1.68
C THR A 266 11.09 12.96 2.74
N PHE A 267 10.81 13.49 3.93
CA PHE A 267 11.82 13.71 4.97
C PHE A 267 12.57 12.44 5.40
N PRO A 268 11.92 11.28 5.64
CA PRO A 268 12.66 10.06 5.97
C PRO A 268 13.66 9.64 4.88
N PHE A 269 13.28 9.80 3.62
CA PHE A 269 14.15 9.43 2.50
C PHE A 269 15.36 10.37 2.39
N LEU A 270 15.16 11.66 2.65
CA LEU A 270 16.24 12.64 2.71
C LEU A 270 17.23 12.29 3.83
N MET A 271 16.74 11.98 5.04
CA MET A 271 17.58 11.58 6.17
C MET A 271 18.36 10.29 5.89
N LEU A 272 17.73 9.30 5.27
CA LEU A 272 18.39 8.06 4.87
C LEU A 272 19.47 8.29 3.82
N GLN A 273 19.23 9.15 2.84
CA GLN A 273 20.21 9.52 1.80
C GLN A 273 21.44 10.20 2.40
N GLU A 274 21.25 11.00 3.45
CA GLU A 274 22.33 11.65 4.21
C GLU A 274 23.00 10.72 5.23
N GLY A 275 22.56 9.46 5.34
CA GLY A 275 23.13 8.43 6.23
C GLY A 275 22.65 8.54 7.69
N HIS A 276 21.62 9.32 7.96
CA HIS A 276 21.05 9.47 9.31
C HIS A 276 20.13 8.32 9.67
N LYS A 277 20.29 7.77 10.87
CA LYS A 277 19.36 6.79 11.45
C LYS A 277 18.26 7.45 12.27
N GLU A 278 18.53 8.62 12.81
CA GLU A 278 17.62 9.48 13.56
C GLU A 278 17.78 10.90 13.05
N PRO A 279 16.71 11.71 12.99
CA PRO A 279 16.82 13.08 12.51
C PRO A 279 17.67 13.90 13.48
N PRO A 280 18.64 14.68 12.95
CA PRO A 280 19.35 15.68 13.77
C PRO A 280 18.37 16.68 14.40
N VAL A 281 18.76 17.25 15.53
CA VAL A 281 17.99 18.32 16.18
C VAL A 281 17.78 19.47 15.19
N ASN A 282 16.53 19.94 15.07
CA ASN A 282 16.11 20.98 14.12
C ASN A 282 16.15 20.60 12.63
N ALA A 283 16.43 19.35 12.26
CA ALA A 283 16.55 18.93 10.85
C ALA A 283 15.29 19.26 10.03
N LEU A 284 14.08 19.11 10.59
CA LEU A 284 12.83 19.50 9.93
C LEU A 284 12.82 20.98 9.52
N THR A 285 13.28 21.88 10.40
CA THR A 285 13.32 23.33 10.13
C THR A 285 14.45 23.67 9.17
N GLU A 286 15.62 23.11 9.36
CA GLU A 286 16.81 23.36 8.53
C GLU A 286 16.64 22.83 7.11
N ARG A 287 15.89 21.74 6.94
CA ARG A 287 15.61 21.09 5.64
C ARG A 287 14.23 21.41 5.06
N ALA A 288 13.49 22.35 5.64
CA ALA A 288 12.11 22.66 5.21
C ALA A 288 12.00 22.96 3.70
N GLY A 289 12.98 23.68 3.13
CA GLY A 289 13.03 23.98 1.70
C GLY A 289 13.24 22.75 0.83
N ASP A 290 14.13 21.84 1.22
CA ASP A 290 14.40 20.58 0.50
C ASP A 290 13.18 19.65 0.59
N ILE A 291 12.60 19.52 1.79
CA ILE A 291 11.39 18.71 2.02
C ILE A 291 10.25 19.22 1.13
N HIS A 292 10.00 20.54 1.14
CA HIS A 292 8.95 21.12 0.31
C HIS A 292 9.17 20.86 -1.18
N ARG A 293 10.39 21.08 -1.68
CA ARG A 293 10.74 20.83 -3.09
C ARG A 293 10.55 19.37 -3.46
N LEU A 294 11.10 18.44 -2.67
CA LEU A 294 10.98 17.01 -2.91
C LEU A 294 9.53 16.51 -2.83
N ASN A 295 8.76 17.01 -1.85
CA ASN A 295 7.34 16.67 -1.77
C ASN A 295 6.58 17.13 -3.02
N LEU A 296 6.84 18.36 -3.51
CA LEU A 296 6.23 18.84 -4.77
C LEU A 296 6.61 17.96 -5.95
N GLU A 297 7.88 17.64 -6.10
CA GLU A 297 8.40 16.87 -7.25
C GLU A 297 7.92 15.41 -7.26
N LEU A 298 7.95 14.74 -6.11
CA LEU A 298 7.80 13.28 -6.06
C LEU A 298 6.39 12.81 -5.66
N VAL A 299 5.62 13.65 -4.97
CA VAL A 299 4.35 13.21 -4.38
C VAL A 299 3.19 14.13 -4.76
N ILE A 300 3.30 15.44 -4.48
CA ILE A 300 2.16 16.35 -4.57
C ILE A 300 1.73 16.58 -6.03
N ASN A 301 2.67 16.91 -6.93
CA ASN A 301 2.34 17.14 -8.33
C ASN A 301 1.82 15.87 -9.01
N GLU A 302 2.35 14.71 -8.65
CA GLU A 302 1.89 13.42 -9.16
C GLU A 302 0.47 13.10 -8.65
N ALA A 303 0.17 13.31 -7.37
CA ALA A 303 -1.17 13.13 -6.81
C ALA A 303 -2.18 14.09 -7.48
N ARG A 304 -1.79 15.35 -7.69
CA ARG A 304 -2.62 16.35 -8.42
C ARG A 304 -2.84 15.97 -9.88
N ALA A 305 -1.83 15.42 -10.56
CA ALA A 305 -1.96 14.95 -11.94
C ALA A 305 -2.97 13.79 -12.03
N VAL A 306 -2.89 12.83 -11.11
CA VAL A 306 -3.88 11.74 -11.00
C VAL A 306 -5.27 12.31 -10.73
N ALA A 307 -5.42 13.21 -9.76
CA ALA A 307 -6.69 13.86 -9.44
C ALA A 307 -7.28 14.62 -10.63
N SER A 308 -6.45 15.38 -11.36
CA SER A 308 -6.87 16.10 -12.58
C SER A 308 -7.38 15.14 -13.66
N ASN A 309 -6.72 14.00 -13.84
CA ASN A 309 -7.14 13.00 -14.84
C ASN A 309 -8.49 12.36 -14.48
N ILE A 310 -8.69 12.04 -13.19
CA ILE A 310 -9.95 11.48 -12.68
C ILE A 310 -11.08 12.50 -12.79
N HIS A 311 -10.85 13.75 -12.38
CA HIS A 311 -11.82 14.82 -12.48
C HIS A 311 -12.23 15.08 -13.95
N LYS A 312 -11.28 15.07 -14.89
CA LYS A 312 -11.55 15.18 -16.34
C LYS A 312 -12.34 14.00 -16.89
N ALA A 313 -12.25 12.83 -16.28
CA ALA A 313 -13.07 11.67 -16.61
C ALA A 313 -14.51 11.77 -16.06
N GLY A 314 -14.82 12.80 -15.27
CA GLY A 314 -16.14 13.07 -14.72
C GLY A 314 -16.38 12.48 -13.34
N GLU A 315 -15.35 12.01 -12.67
CA GLU A 315 -15.45 11.38 -11.36
C GLU A 315 -15.02 12.32 -10.22
N ASP A 316 -15.63 12.15 -9.06
CA ASP A 316 -15.25 12.87 -7.85
C ASP A 316 -13.89 12.38 -7.32
N VAL A 317 -13.04 13.32 -6.96
CA VAL A 317 -11.74 13.05 -6.32
C VAL A 317 -11.51 14.02 -5.18
N TRP A 318 -11.01 13.52 -4.05
CA TRP A 318 -10.69 14.32 -2.87
C TRP A 318 -9.19 14.29 -2.60
N LEU A 319 -8.64 15.49 -2.33
CA LEU A 319 -7.24 15.66 -1.97
C LEU A 319 -7.11 15.95 -0.47
N TYR A 320 -6.11 15.35 0.20
CA TYR A 320 -5.80 15.63 1.60
C TYR A 320 -4.31 15.80 1.85
N GLU A 321 -3.99 16.55 2.91
CA GLU A 321 -2.70 16.56 3.56
C GLU A 321 -2.85 15.99 4.98
N PHE A 322 -2.01 15.02 5.35
CA PHE A 322 -1.90 14.54 6.72
C PHE A 322 -0.77 15.29 7.42
N ALA A 323 -1.13 16.16 8.35
CA ALA A 323 -0.23 17.13 8.97
C ALA A 323 0.02 16.86 10.46
N TRP A 324 -0.66 15.88 11.05
CA TRP A 324 -0.37 15.52 12.43
C TRP A 324 1.05 15.03 12.55
N ASP A 325 1.81 15.69 13.39
CA ASP A 325 3.17 15.33 13.73
C ASP A 325 3.29 14.94 15.21
N VAL A 326 4.44 14.38 15.55
CA VAL A 326 4.84 14.01 16.89
C VAL A 326 6.15 14.74 17.18
N PRO A 327 6.10 15.95 17.79
CA PRO A 327 7.29 16.78 18.01
C PRO A 327 8.43 16.06 18.74
N SER A 328 8.10 15.19 19.71
CA SER A 328 9.07 14.39 20.46
C SER A 328 9.82 13.35 19.64
N SER A 329 9.29 12.96 18.49
CA SER A 329 9.93 11.98 17.60
C SER A 329 11.03 12.61 16.71
N GLY A 330 10.92 13.89 16.42
CA GLY A 330 11.75 14.61 15.46
C GLY A 330 11.46 14.26 13.99
N TRP A 331 10.63 13.25 13.70
CA TRP A 331 10.31 12.81 12.34
C TRP A 331 9.23 13.65 11.66
N GLY A 332 8.46 14.44 12.41
CA GLY A 332 7.33 15.23 11.89
C GLY A 332 6.22 14.36 11.32
N ALA A 333 5.36 14.95 10.52
CA ALA A 333 4.33 14.20 9.76
C ALA A 333 4.96 13.49 8.56
N SER A 334 5.82 12.51 8.84
CA SER A 334 6.59 11.73 7.86
C SER A 334 5.76 10.72 7.10
N HIS A 335 6.35 10.21 6.02
CA HIS A 335 5.83 9.05 5.29
C HIS A 335 5.43 7.91 6.22
N CYS A 336 4.26 7.33 6.04
CA CYS A 336 3.65 6.24 6.83
C CYS A 336 3.03 6.64 8.18
N ILE A 337 3.10 7.89 8.65
CA ILE A 337 2.51 8.24 9.96
C ILE A 337 0.99 8.07 10.00
N ASP A 338 0.32 8.31 8.88
CA ASP A 338 -1.13 8.15 8.71
C ASP A 338 -1.60 6.70 8.85
N LEU A 339 -0.72 5.74 8.57
CA LEU A 339 -1.01 4.31 8.73
C LEU A 339 -1.34 3.93 10.17
N SER A 340 -0.59 4.50 11.13
CA SER A 340 -0.82 4.27 12.55
C SER A 340 -2.20 4.73 13.02
N SER A 341 -2.78 5.69 12.30
CA SER A 341 -4.14 6.18 12.55
C SER A 341 -5.22 5.33 11.85
N LEU A 342 -4.86 4.55 10.84
CA LEU A 342 -5.81 3.78 10.03
C LEU A 342 -5.88 2.31 10.46
N LEU A 343 -4.75 1.64 10.55
CA LEU A 343 -4.63 0.20 10.77
C LEU A 343 -3.65 -0.11 11.91
N GLY A 344 -3.73 -1.32 12.42
CA GLY A 344 -3.02 -1.75 13.60
C GLY A 344 -3.63 -1.18 14.87
N ASP A 345 -3.04 -1.53 15.98
CA ASP A 345 -3.37 -1.01 17.30
C ASP A 345 -2.14 -0.35 17.94
N PHE A 346 -2.31 0.20 19.12
CA PHE A 346 -1.22 0.84 19.86
C PHE A 346 -0.05 -0.13 20.09
N GLU A 347 -0.29 -1.39 20.37
CA GLU A 347 0.76 -2.40 20.62
C GLU A 347 1.62 -2.67 19.38
N ALA A 348 0.98 -2.63 18.20
CA ALA A 348 1.69 -2.80 16.93
C ALA A 348 2.60 -1.60 16.60
N TRP A 349 2.20 -0.39 17.01
CA TRP A 349 2.85 0.86 16.63
C TRP A 349 3.65 1.54 17.73
N CYS A 350 3.48 1.20 19.02
CA CYS A 350 4.09 1.92 20.14
C CYS A 350 5.63 1.92 20.14
N ARG A 351 6.26 1.02 19.37
CA ARG A 351 7.71 0.95 19.19
C ARG A 351 8.22 1.70 17.94
N ALA A 352 7.33 2.28 17.16
CA ALA A 352 7.72 3.05 15.97
C ALA A 352 8.41 4.35 16.38
N PRO A 353 9.66 4.62 15.98
CA PRO A 353 10.37 5.84 16.33
C PRO A 353 9.59 7.11 15.95
N LEU A 354 8.86 7.10 14.84
CA LEU A 354 8.02 8.23 14.41
C LEU A 354 6.88 8.56 15.39
N LEU A 355 6.51 7.63 16.30
CA LEU A 355 5.49 7.83 17.33
C LEU A 355 6.08 7.98 18.73
N HIS A 356 7.39 8.20 18.86
CA HIS A 356 8.03 8.33 20.16
C HIS A 356 7.38 9.43 21.00
N GLY A 357 6.89 9.07 22.19
CA GLY A 357 6.20 9.97 23.11
C GLY A 357 4.68 10.07 22.94
N VAL A 358 4.10 9.35 21.98
CA VAL A 358 2.64 9.23 21.85
C VAL A 358 2.12 8.21 22.87
N ASP A 359 1.15 8.61 23.68
CA ASP A 359 0.43 7.71 24.56
C ASP A 359 -0.77 7.03 23.86
N ARG A 360 -1.33 6.03 24.51
CA ARG A 360 -2.46 5.24 23.96
C ARG A 360 -3.69 6.09 23.69
N GLU A 361 -4.02 7.04 24.58
CA GLU A 361 -5.24 7.87 24.46
C GLU A 361 -5.15 8.78 23.23
N LEU A 362 -4.02 9.41 23.02
CA LEU A 362 -3.75 10.27 21.86
C LEU A 362 -3.77 9.43 20.57
N PHE A 363 -3.11 8.27 20.57
CA PHE A 363 -3.09 7.34 19.43
C PHE A 363 -4.51 6.93 19.00
N GLU A 364 -5.32 6.48 19.96
CA GLU A 364 -6.68 6.03 19.67
C GLU A 364 -7.59 7.17 19.24
N THR A 365 -7.48 8.35 19.86
CA THR A 365 -8.29 9.52 19.52
C THR A 365 -8.02 10.00 18.09
N ARG A 366 -6.74 10.08 17.70
CA ARG A 366 -6.34 10.44 16.34
C ARG A 366 -6.80 9.40 15.32
N GLY A 367 -6.63 8.12 15.62
CA GLY A 367 -7.08 7.04 14.76
C GLY A 367 -8.57 7.06 14.48
N LYS A 368 -9.41 7.29 15.50
CA LYS A 368 -10.87 7.35 15.33
C LYS A 368 -11.31 8.40 14.31
N ARG A 369 -10.65 9.58 14.32
CA ARG A 369 -11.00 10.65 13.37
C ARG A 369 -10.72 10.22 11.94
N LEU A 370 -9.53 9.71 11.63
CA LEU A 370 -9.20 9.26 10.27
C LEU A 370 -10.10 8.11 9.82
N ARG A 371 -10.28 7.11 10.69
CA ARG A 371 -11.14 5.94 10.39
C ARG A 371 -12.61 6.32 10.15
N ALA A 372 -13.12 7.41 10.75
CA ALA A 372 -14.47 7.89 10.49
C ALA A 372 -14.63 8.40 9.04
N TYR A 373 -13.67 9.20 8.54
CA TYR A 373 -13.68 9.68 7.15
C TYR A 373 -13.54 8.53 6.15
N TRP A 374 -12.63 7.59 6.42
CA TRP A 374 -12.47 6.41 5.57
C TRP A 374 -13.70 5.52 5.60
N GLY A 375 -14.29 5.30 6.79
CA GLY A 375 -15.54 4.56 6.92
C GLY A 375 -16.70 5.19 6.16
N SER A 376 -16.82 6.52 6.16
CA SER A 376 -17.78 7.26 5.33
C SER A 376 -17.53 6.99 3.85
N PHE A 377 -16.29 7.13 3.38
CA PHE A 377 -15.96 6.87 1.97
C PHE A 377 -16.23 5.41 1.56
N LEU A 378 -15.93 4.45 2.43
CA LEU A 378 -16.22 3.02 2.18
C LEU A 378 -17.71 2.75 2.00
N ARG A 379 -18.58 3.45 2.72
CA ARG A 379 -20.05 3.30 2.64
C ARG A 379 -20.65 4.11 1.50
N ASP A 380 -20.33 5.41 1.46
CA ASP A 380 -21.11 6.42 0.77
C ASP A 380 -20.38 7.03 -0.45
N ARG A 381 -19.13 6.63 -0.68
CA ARG A 381 -18.23 7.19 -1.73
C ARG A 381 -17.92 8.67 -1.53
N ARG A 382 -18.08 9.16 -0.29
CA ARG A 382 -17.77 10.53 0.13
C ARG A 382 -17.10 10.48 1.51
N PRO A 383 -15.95 11.16 1.69
CA PRO A 383 -15.23 11.07 2.96
C PRO A 383 -15.91 11.83 4.11
N GLY A 384 -16.72 12.86 3.79
CA GLY A 384 -17.46 13.67 4.75
C GLY A 384 -18.08 14.90 4.08
N ASP A 385 -19.08 15.53 4.71
CA ASP A 385 -19.76 16.71 4.18
C ASP A 385 -18.91 17.98 4.29
N ASP A 386 -17.91 18.00 5.18
CA ASP A 386 -16.96 19.09 5.41
C ASP A 386 -15.73 19.04 4.49
N TRP A 387 -15.67 18.07 3.58
CA TRP A 387 -14.57 17.89 2.65
C TRP A 387 -15.07 17.93 1.19
N ASN A 388 -14.78 19.05 0.52
CA ASN A 388 -15.21 19.22 -0.87
C ASN A 388 -14.34 18.43 -1.85
N PRO A 389 -14.92 17.89 -2.93
CA PRO A 389 -14.14 17.28 -3.99
C PRO A 389 -13.26 18.33 -4.69
N TYR A 390 -12.19 17.88 -5.31
CA TYR A 390 -11.27 18.68 -6.11
C TYR A 390 -12.00 19.31 -7.32
N ASP A 391 -11.85 20.61 -7.48
CA ASP A 391 -12.56 21.41 -8.50
C ASP A 391 -11.85 21.49 -9.87
N GLY A 392 -10.72 20.82 -10.02
CA GLY A 392 -9.91 20.80 -11.22
C GLY A 392 -9.04 22.06 -11.42
N LYS A 393 -9.07 23.02 -10.51
CA LYS A 393 -8.40 24.33 -10.67
C LYS A 393 -7.58 24.77 -9.46
N SER A 394 -7.98 24.35 -8.27
CA SER A 394 -7.37 24.76 -7.02
C SER A 394 -6.07 24.02 -6.75
N ASP A 395 -5.06 24.73 -6.28
CA ASP A 395 -3.87 24.14 -5.66
C ASP A 395 -4.13 23.74 -4.20
N ASP A 396 -5.32 24.06 -3.69
CA ASP A 396 -5.70 23.78 -2.33
C ASP A 396 -5.88 22.29 -2.08
N VAL A 397 -5.43 21.88 -0.91
CA VAL A 397 -5.72 20.58 -0.34
C VAL A 397 -7.13 20.64 0.22
N GLY A 398 -8.07 19.86 -0.30
CA GLY A 398 -9.47 19.90 0.13
C GLY A 398 -9.66 19.65 1.63
N TYR A 399 -8.72 18.94 2.30
CA TYR A 399 -8.76 18.67 3.73
C TYR A 399 -7.37 18.49 4.35
N THR A 400 -7.19 18.99 5.58
CA THR A 400 -5.95 18.77 6.34
C THR A 400 -6.26 18.08 7.67
N PHE A 401 -5.66 16.89 7.87
CA PHE A 401 -5.70 16.18 9.14
C PHE A 401 -4.58 16.70 10.06
N CYS A 402 -4.95 17.37 11.16
CA CYS A 402 -4.04 17.89 12.20
C CYS A 402 -4.24 17.18 13.53
#